data_9353eb057174bf23bb7c60342c0b2b9a
#
_entry.id   9353eb057174bf23bb7c60342c0b2b9a
#
_cell.length_a   1.000
_cell.length_b   1.000
_cell.length_c   1.000
_cell.angle_alpha   90.00
_cell.angle_beta   90.00
_cell.angle_gamma   90.00
#
_symmetry.space_group_name_H-M   'P 1'
#
loop_
_entity.id
_entity.type
_entity.pdbx_description
1 polymer ?
#
loop_
_entity_poly.entity_id
_entity_poly.type
_entity_poly.pdbx_seq_one_letter_code
_entity_poly.pdbx_strand_id
1 'polypeptide(L)' 'MTDTAYRRLLKQVVVKPDVSGGEPCIQGTRINVAVILDSLAEALSPKEITKHFPPLTEQDVRAAVAYAKGGGYDT' A
#
# COMPACT_ATOMS: atom_id res chain seq x y z
N MET A 1 18.82 7.93 8.58
CA MET A 1 17.98 7.74 8.95
C MET A 1 17.09 6.83 8.27
N THR A 2 16.05 6.99 8.22
CA THR A 2 15.07 6.04 7.81
C THR A 2 14.92 5.88 6.31
N ASP A 3 15.79 6.51 5.54
CA ASP A 3 15.65 6.48 4.09
C ASP A 3 15.63 5.08 3.51
N THR A 4 16.49 4.19 4.03
CA THR A 4 16.57 2.85 3.48
C THR A 4 15.28 2.07 3.74
N ALA A 5 14.76 2.16 4.97
CA ALA A 5 13.52 1.47 5.30
C ALA A 5 12.36 2.03 4.49
N TYR A 6 12.30 3.34 4.36
CA TYR A 6 11.26 4.01 3.60
C TYR A 6 11.29 3.57 2.14
N ARG A 7 12.48 3.52 1.56
CA ARG A 7 12.63 3.10 0.16
C ARG A 7 12.22 1.66 -0.03
N ARG A 8 12.52 0.79 0.94
CA ARG A 8 12.11 -0.60 0.86
C ARG A 8 10.59 -0.73 0.85
N LEU A 9 9.93 0.06 1.69
CA LEU A 9 8.48 0.06 1.71
C LEU A 9 7.92 0.52 0.37
N LEU A 10 8.49 1.58 -0.20
CA LEU A 10 8.01 2.10 -1.47
C LEU A 10 8.13 1.08 -2.61
N LYS A 11 9.10 0.18 -2.53
CA LYS A 11 9.27 -0.84 -3.56
C LYS A 11 8.12 -1.85 -3.57
N GLN A 12 7.34 -1.91 -2.51
CA GLN A 12 6.18 -2.80 -2.47
C GLN A 12 5.02 -2.25 -3.28
N VAL A 13 5.10 -0.99 -3.69
CA VAL A 13 4.02 -0.37 -4.45
C VAL A 13 4.47 -0.27 -5.90
N VAL A 14 3.61 -0.76 -6.80
CA VAL A 14 3.90 -0.72 -8.24
C VAL A 14 2.74 -0.09 -8.97
N VAL A 15 3.07 0.55 -10.10
CA VAL A 15 2.07 1.13 -10.98
C VAL A 15 2.29 0.51 -12.34
N LYS A 16 1.34 -0.34 -12.77
CA LYS A 16 1.44 -1.01 -14.06
C LYS A 16 0.18 -0.70 -14.86
N PRO A 17 0.34 -0.28 -16.10
CA PRO A 17 -0.82 0.17 -16.91
C PRO A 17 -1.90 -0.88 -17.05
N ASP A 18 -1.53 -2.15 -17.05
CA ASP A 18 -2.48 -3.23 -17.27
C ASP A 18 -2.95 -3.92 -15.99
N VAL A 19 -2.59 -3.36 -14.84
CA VAL A 19 -3.03 -3.89 -13.55
C VAL A 19 -3.83 -2.82 -12.84
N SER A 20 -5.05 -3.14 -12.45
CA SER A 20 -5.94 -2.23 -11.73
C SER A 20 -6.09 -0.89 -12.43
N GLY A 21 -6.07 -0.90 -13.75
CA GLY A 21 -6.25 0.33 -14.53
C GLY A 21 -5.13 1.34 -14.36
N GLY A 22 -3.94 0.89 -13.96
CA GLY A 22 -2.82 1.80 -13.75
C GLY A 22 -2.77 2.43 -12.37
N GLU A 23 -3.65 2.02 -11.48
CA GLU A 23 -3.63 2.52 -10.12
C GLU A 23 -2.48 1.88 -9.32
N PRO A 24 -1.91 2.59 -8.35
CA PRO A 24 -0.88 2.00 -7.51
C PRO A 24 -1.40 0.79 -6.76
N CYS A 25 -0.68 -0.31 -6.84
CA CYS A 25 -1.07 -1.56 -6.20
C CYS A 25 0.11 -2.11 -5.41
N ILE A 26 -0.19 -3.00 -4.47
CA ILE A 26 0.85 -3.72 -3.76
C ILE A 26 1.43 -4.77 -4.72
N GLN A 27 2.74 -4.82 -4.80
CA GLN A 27 3.44 -5.73 -5.69
C GLN A 27 2.98 -7.17 -5.46
N GLY A 28 2.74 -7.88 -6.55
CA GLY A 28 2.30 -9.26 -6.46
C GLY A 28 0.81 -9.43 -6.21
N THR A 29 0.07 -8.33 -6.11
CA THR A 29 -1.37 -8.39 -5.89
C THR A 29 -2.06 -7.43 -6.83
N ARG A 30 -3.39 -7.46 -6.81
CA ARG A 30 -4.20 -6.45 -7.51
C ARG A 30 -4.89 -5.52 -6.52
N ILE A 31 -4.38 -5.49 -5.30
CA ILE A 31 -4.99 -4.69 -4.24
C ILE A 31 -4.43 -3.29 -4.32
N ASN A 32 -5.30 -2.32 -4.54
CA ASN A 32 -4.91 -0.93 -4.66
C ASN A 32 -4.46 -0.36 -3.32
N VAL A 33 -3.49 0.54 -3.37
CA VAL A 33 -3.09 1.30 -2.19
C VAL A 33 -4.30 2.03 -1.61
N ALA A 34 -5.17 2.57 -2.46
CA ALA A 34 -6.35 3.29 -2.00
C ALA A 34 -7.26 2.42 -1.13
N VAL A 35 -7.41 1.15 -1.47
CA VAL A 35 -8.23 0.23 -0.68
C VAL A 35 -7.67 0.08 0.73
N ILE A 36 -6.35 0.00 0.83
CA ILE A 36 -5.70 -0.12 2.14
C ILE A 36 -5.89 1.16 2.94
N LEU A 37 -5.73 2.31 2.30
CA LEU A 37 -5.89 3.58 2.99
C LEU A 37 -7.33 3.78 3.45
N ASP A 38 -8.29 3.37 2.62
CA ASP A 38 -9.71 3.43 3.01
C ASP A 38 -9.98 2.55 4.22
N SER A 39 -9.39 1.37 4.26
CA SER A 39 -9.55 0.46 5.39
C SER A 39 -9.01 1.08 6.67
N LEU A 40 -7.86 1.73 6.58
CA LEU A 40 -7.30 2.42 7.74
C LEU A 40 -8.21 3.57 8.18
N ALA A 41 -8.77 4.30 7.22
CA ALA A 41 -9.67 5.39 7.53
C ALA A 41 -10.94 4.89 8.22
N GLU A 42 -11.31 3.63 7.99
CA GLU A 42 -12.44 3.00 8.65
C GLU A 42 -12.06 2.38 9.98
N ALA A 43 -10.88 2.72 10.48
CA ALA A 43 -10.39 2.29 11.78
C ALA A 43 -10.01 0.81 11.86
N LEU A 44 -9.77 0.17 10.72
CA LEU A 44 -9.24 -1.18 10.74
C LEU A 44 -7.74 -1.12 11.06
N SER A 45 -7.28 -2.02 11.91
CA SER A 45 -5.87 -2.11 12.20
C SER A 45 -5.15 -2.81 11.05
N PRO A 46 -3.82 -2.64 10.94
CA PRO A 46 -3.06 -3.38 9.92
C PRO A 46 -3.31 -4.88 9.98
N LYS A 47 -3.42 -5.43 11.19
CA LYS A 47 -3.66 -6.85 11.36
C LYS A 47 -5.02 -7.25 10.81
N GLU A 48 -6.03 -6.42 11.05
CA GLU A 48 -7.37 -6.69 10.53
C GLU A 48 -7.39 -6.60 9.01
N ILE A 49 -6.64 -5.66 8.45
CA ILE A 49 -6.56 -5.52 7.00
C ILE A 49 -5.96 -6.77 6.37
N THR A 50 -4.95 -7.36 6.99
CA THR A 50 -4.36 -8.58 6.45
C THR A 50 -5.34 -9.76 6.53
N LYS A 51 -6.27 -9.72 7.45
CA LYS A 51 -7.31 -10.76 7.52
C LYS A 51 -8.34 -10.59 6.41
N HIS A 52 -8.69 -9.36 6.08
CA HIS A 52 -9.63 -9.09 5.00
C HIS A 52 -9.00 -9.33 3.63
N PHE A 53 -7.71 -9.10 3.52
CA PHE A 53 -6.98 -9.26 2.26
C PHE A 53 -5.78 -10.15 2.51
N PRO A 54 -5.99 -11.48 2.55
CA PRO A 54 -4.95 -12.43 2.93
C PRO A 54 -3.62 -12.31 2.19
N PRO A 55 -3.58 -11.90 0.91
CA PRO A 55 -2.29 -11.71 0.24
C PRO A 55 -1.44 -10.62 0.87
N LEU A 56 -2.03 -9.71 1.63
CA LEU A 56 -1.28 -8.60 2.22
C LEU A 56 -0.60 -9.01 3.52
N THR A 57 0.54 -8.38 3.76
CA THR A 57 1.21 -8.46 5.06
C THR A 57 1.07 -7.11 5.74
N GLU A 58 1.39 -7.05 7.03
CA GLU A 58 1.37 -5.77 7.73
C GLU A 58 2.40 -4.82 7.14
N GLN A 59 3.49 -5.37 6.60
CA GLN A 59 4.47 -4.54 5.92
C GLN A 59 3.88 -3.87 4.69
N ASP A 60 3.01 -4.59 3.97
CA ASP A 60 2.34 -4.02 2.80
C ASP A 60 1.45 -2.86 3.20
N VAL A 61 0.79 -2.95 4.36
CA VAL A 61 -0.03 -1.86 4.86
C VAL A 61 0.84 -0.64 5.13
N ARG A 62 2.01 -0.86 5.71
CA ARG A 62 2.95 0.24 5.94
C ARG A 62 3.44 0.84 4.63
N ALA A 63 3.63 -0.02 3.62
CA ALA A 63 4.05 0.45 2.30
C ALA A 63 3.01 1.37 1.70
N ALA A 64 1.74 1.06 1.86
CA ALA A 64 0.67 1.91 1.37
C ALA A 64 0.71 3.28 2.05
N VAL A 65 0.91 3.30 3.36
CA VAL A 65 0.99 4.56 4.10
C VAL A 65 2.23 5.35 3.67
N ALA A 66 3.35 4.68 3.50
CA ALA A 66 4.57 5.34 3.06
C ALA A 66 4.40 5.96 1.68
N TYR A 67 3.73 5.24 0.79
CA TYR A 67 3.50 5.75 -0.55
C TYR A 67 2.64 7.01 -0.51
N ALA A 68 1.58 7.00 0.27
CA ALA A 68 0.71 8.15 0.40
C ALA A 68 1.44 9.33 1.03
N LYS A 69 2.20 9.04 2.08
CA LYS A 69 2.94 10.08 2.80
C LYS A 69 4.02 10.69 1.91
N GLY A 70 4.62 9.88 1.07
CA GLY A 70 5.72 10.33 0.22
C GLY A 70 5.28 11.08 -1.01
N GLY A 71 3.98 11.37 -1.15
CA GLY A 71 3.50 12.15 -2.26
C GLY A 71 2.93 11.35 -3.41
N GLY A 72 2.73 10.05 -3.20
CA GLY A 72 2.14 9.22 -4.24
C GLY A 72 0.75 9.68 -4.64
N TYR A 73 0.01 10.24 -3.69
CA TYR A 73 -1.31 10.81 -3.94
C TYR A 73 -1.30 12.31 -3.75
N ASP A 74 -0.12 12.87 -3.61
CA ASP A 74 -0.01 14.29 -3.42
C ASP A 74 -0.32 15.01 -4.73
N THR A 75 -0.92 16.13 -4.64
CA THR A 75 -1.28 16.89 -5.83
C THR A 75 -0.65 18.25 -5.86
#